data_b5edf2bd4a3ce63d2c1eca484a337de6
#
_entry.id   b5edf2bd4a3ce63d2c1eca484a337de6
#
_cell.length_a   1.000
_cell.length_b   1.000
_cell.length_c   1.000
_cell.angle_alpha   90.00
_cell.angle_beta   90.00
_cell.angle_gamma   90.00
#
_symmetry.space_group_name_H-M   'P 1'
#
loop_
_entity.id
_entity.type
_entity.pdbx_description
1 polymer ?
#
loop_
_entity_poly.entity_id
_entity_poly.type
_entity_poly.pdbx_seq_one_letter_code
_entity_poly.pdbx_strand_id
1 'polypeptide(L)'
;MLFFQTILYSENTQKNIQDFGIISLMYHRFDENKYPSTNIRMKAFKKQLKIIDNEKIVFVNPKKFEDNLTLYKNKRKILLTIDDAFSSFYENAWPILKKRKIPFILFVSTREVGSFNYMNWNQIKELYNEDFVEIGNHSHSHEYLVDEDPFLIKQDITTSIEIFNKQLGKNSYFFSYPFGEYSLEFQEIIKNLGFKYAFGQHSGVIDETKNFFELPRFPINEKYGDVKRFETLMK
;
A
#
# COMPACT_ATOMS: atom_id res chain seq x y z
N MET A 1 -33.77 -49.25 -24.16
CA MET A 1 -34.26 -48.06 -23.46
C MET A 1 -33.11 -47.62 -22.57
N LEU A 2 -32.26 -46.75 -23.11
CA LEU A 2 -31.04 -46.25 -22.43
C LEU A 2 -31.39 -44.91 -21.80
N PHE A 3 -31.29 -44.84 -20.47
CA PHE A 3 -31.47 -43.61 -19.72
C PHE A 3 -30.12 -42.81 -19.79
N PHE A 4 -30.13 -41.70 -20.51
CA PHE A 4 -29.09 -40.69 -20.41
C PHE A 4 -29.41 -39.90 -19.12
N GLN A 5 -28.63 -40.12 -18.09
CA GLN A 5 -28.53 -39.19 -16.96
C GLN A 5 -27.64 -38.01 -17.38
N THR A 6 -28.24 -36.91 -17.71
CA THR A 6 -27.60 -35.60 -17.82
C THR A 6 -27.15 -35.18 -16.43
N ILE A 7 -25.85 -35.23 -16.20
CA ILE A 7 -25.21 -34.61 -15.03
C ILE A 7 -25.28 -33.11 -15.27
N LEU A 8 -26.22 -32.46 -14.61
CA LEU A 8 -26.22 -31.01 -14.41
C LEU A 8 -25.06 -30.68 -13.47
N TYR A 9 -23.88 -30.39 -14.04
CA TYR A 9 -22.84 -29.70 -13.32
C TYR A 9 -23.34 -28.29 -13.01
N SER A 10 -23.56 -28.03 -11.75
CA SER A 10 -23.92 -26.73 -11.24
C SER A 10 -22.78 -25.72 -11.57
N GLU A 11 -23.07 -24.78 -12.46
CA GLU A 11 -22.20 -23.64 -12.81
C GLU A 11 -22.00 -22.64 -11.65
N ASN A 12 -22.19 -23.06 -10.40
CA ASN A 12 -22.22 -22.15 -9.25
C ASN A 12 -21.05 -22.30 -8.27
N THR A 13 -19.89 -22.86 -8.69
CA THR A 13 -18.73 -23.02 -7.81
C THR A 13 -17.41 -22.41 -8.33
N GLN A 14 -17.47 -21.60 -9.36
CA GLN A 14 -16.37 -20.69 -9.71
C GLN A 14 -16.69 -19.24 -9.31
N LYS A 15 -17.05 -19.00 -8.06
CA LYS A 15 -16.69 -17.72 -7.44
C LYS A 15 -15.18 -17.75 -7.32
N ASN A 16 -14.54 -17.01 -8.21
CA ASN A 16 -13.09 -16.92 -8.34
C ASN A 16 -12.46 -16.77 -6.97
N ILE A 17 -11.51 -17.64 -6.65
CA ILE A 17 -10.60 -17.54 -5.50
C ILE A 17 -9.92 -16.15 -5.43
N GLN A 18 -9.91 -15.38 -6.53
CA GLN A 18 -9.44 -14.00 -6.66
C GLN A 18 -10.28 -12.94 -5.91
N ASP A 19 -11.46 -13.27 -5.40
CA ASP A 19 -12.33 -12.29 -4.72
C ASP A 19 -12.03 -12.11 -3.23
N PHE A 20 -11.16 -12.93 -2.65
CA PHE A 20 -10.86 -12.93 -1.23
C PHE A 20 -9.37 -12.63 -1.01
N GLY A 21 -9.07 -11.68 -0.10
CA GLY A 21 -7.71 -11.29 0.23
C GLY A 21 -7.63 -9.82 0.61
N ILE A 22 -6.43 -9.27 0.53
CA ILE A 22 -6.17 -7.87 0.89
C ILE A 22 -6.15 -7.03 -0.39
N ILE A 23 -7.05 -6.07 -0.48
CA ILE A 23 -7.01 -4.99 -1.48
C ILE A 23 -6.14 -3.88 -0.91
N SER A 24 -4.96 -3.69 -1.47
CA SER A 24 -4.07 -2.60 -1.08
C SER A 24 -4.36 -1.36 -1.90
N LEU A 25 -4.68 -0.25 -1.24
CA LEU A 25 -4.99 1.04 -1.84
C LEU A 25 -3.80 1.98 -1.71
N MET A 26 -3.34 2.55 -2.82
CA MET A 26 -2.16 3.42 -2.88
C MET A 26 -2.58 4.88 -3.07
N TYR A 27 -2.37 5.68 -2.04
CA TYR A 27 -2.60 7.13 -2.03
C TYR A 27 -1.25 7.86 -1.97
N HIS A 28 -1.26 9.19 -2.29
CA HIS A 28 -0.09 10.06 -2.15
C HIS A 28 -0.52 11.41 -1.56
N ARG A 29 -1.15 12.28 -2.37
CA ARG A 29 -1.52 13.66 -2.05
C ARG A 29 -3.01 13.80 -1.75
N PHE A 30 -3.38 14.80 -0.96
CA PHE A 30 -4.76 15.06 -0.54
C PHE A 30 -5.10 16.55 -0.68
N ASP A 31 -6.08 16.87 -1.56
CA ASP A 31 -6.51 18.23 -1.92
C ASP A 31 -5.41 19.11 -2.57
N GLU A 32 -4.45 18.50 -3.25
CA GLU A 32 -3.46 19.19 -4.08
C GLU A 32 -3.83 19.13 -5.56
N ASN A 33 -4.82 19.90 -5.99
CA ASN A 33 -5.42 19.86 -7.34
C ASN A 33 -4.42 20.07 -8.50
N LYS A 34 -3.23 20.60 -8.23
CA LYS A 34 -2.15 20.76 -9.21
C LYS A 34 -1.58 19.42 -9.70
N TYR A 35 -1.76 18.34 -8.95
CA TYR A 35 -1.14 17.03 -9.19
C TYR A 35 -2.19 15.92 -9.34
N PRO A 36 -3.11 15.96 -10.33
CA PRO A 36 -4.26 15.06 -10.41
C PRO A 36 -3.90 13.58 -10.55
N SER A 37 -2.69 13.26 -11.03
CA SER A 37 -2.20 11.86 -11.17
C SER A 37 -1.83 11.19 -9.84
N THR A 38 -1.56 11.97 -8.80
CA THR A 38 -1.20 11.48 -7.46
C THR A 38 -2.13 12.02 -6.36
N ASN A 39 -3.02 12.96 -6.70
CA ASN A 39 -3.93 13.61 -5.77
C ASN A 39 -5.27 12.90 -5.66
N ILE A 40 -5.86 12.92 -4.47
CA ILE A 40 -7.28 12.62 -4.22
C ILE A 40 -7.94 13.80 -3.47
N ARG A 41 -9.13 14.20 -3.89
CA ARG A 41 -9.89 15.22 -3.19
C ARG A 41 -10.43 14.68 -1.88
N MET A 42 -10.34 15.43 -0.80
CA MET A 42 -10.83 15.01 0.51
C MET A 42 -12.32 14.65 0.53
N LYS A 43 -13.12 15.27 -0.35
CA LYS A 43 -14.53 14.88 -0.53
C LYS A 43 -14.66 13.43 -1.04
N ALA A 44 -13.81 13.01 -1.98
CA ALA A 44 -13.79 11.65 -2.51
C ALA A 44 -13.24 10.67 -1.46
N PHE A 45 -12.12 10.99 -0.82
CA PHE A 45 -11.53 10.19 0.24
C PHE A 45 -12.52 9.88 1.38
N LYS A 46 -13.24 10.90 1.88
CA LYS A 46 -14.28 10.71 2.92
C LYS A 46 -15.41 9.80 2.45
N LYS A 47 -15.81 9.87 1.17
CA LYS A 47 -16.81 8.97 0.59
C LYS A 47 -16.27 7.54 0.48
N GLN A 48 -15.00 7.37 0.07
CA GLN A 48 -14.36 6.06 0.00
C GLN A 48 -14.31 5.37 1.37
N LEU A 49 -13.93 6.09 2.43
CA LEU A 49 -13.99 5.56 3.80
C LEU A 49 -15.41 5.14 4.20
N LYS A 50 -16.43 5.95 3.83
CA LYS A 50 -17.84 5.59 4.10
C LYS A 50 -18.30 4.36 3.33
N ILE A 51 -17.83 4.14 2.10
CA ILE A 51 -18.13 2.94 1.32
C ILE A 51 -17.55 1.71 2.02
N ILE A 52 -16.27 1.77 2.43
CA ILE A 52 -15.62 0.68 3.18
C ILE A 52 -16.41 0.34 4.45
N ASP A 53 -16.87 1.37 5.19
CA ASP A 53 -17.70 1.19 6.39
C ASP A 53 -19.03 0.51 6.07
N ASN A 54 -19.73 0.96 5.02
CA ASN A 54 -21.03 0.43 4.61
C ASN A 54 -20.94 -1.04 4.18
N GLU A 55 -19.87 -1.41 3.45
CA GLU A 55 -19.57 -2.79 3.04
C GLU A 55 -19.00 -3.63 4.19
N LYS A 56 -18.81 -3.04 5.38
CA LYS A 56 -18.25 -3.71 6.56
C LYS A 56 -16.89 -4.38 6.31
N ILE A 57 -16.10 -3.81 5.41
CA ILE A 57 -14.76 -4.31 5.09
C ILE A 57 -13.79 -3.89 6.18
N VAL A 58 -12.96 -4.82 6.64
CA VAL A 58 -12.03 -4.60 7.74
C VAL A 58 -10.71 -4.03 7.21
N PHE A 59 -10.17 -3.03 7.89
CA PHE A 59 -8.83 -2.52 7.64
C PHE A 59 -7.77 -3.45 8.24
N VAL A 60 -6.71 -3.70 7.48
CA VAL A 60 -5.54 -4.48 7.91
C VAL A 60 -4.61 -3.59 8.74
N ASN A 61 -4.34 -3.98 9.98
CA ASN A 61 -3.24 -3.38 10.71
C ASN A 61 -1.91 -3.94 10.16
N PRO A 62 -1.01 -3.11 9.60
CA PRO A 62 0.23 -3.58 9.00
C PRO A 62 1.17 -4.26 10.01
N LYS A 63 1.10 -3.93 11.28
CA LYS A 63 1.86 -4.63 12.34
C LYS A 63 1.41 -6.09 12.54
N LYS A 64 0.26 -6.47 11.96
CA LYS A 64 -0.31 -7.83 11.94
C LYS A 64 -0.52 -8.32 10.50
N PHE A 65 0.30 -7.86 9.56
CA PHE A 65 0.11 -8.14 8.14
C PHE A 65 0.16 -9.65 7.84
N GLU A 66 1.13 -10.35 8.39
CA GLU A 66 1.33 -11.80 8.21
C GLU A 66 0.11 -12.61 8.71
N ASP A 67 -0.41 -12.28 9.88
CA ASP A 67 -1.64 -12.89 10.41
C ASP A 67 -2.83 -12.68 9.48
N ASN A 68 -2.89 -11.52 8.82
CA ASN A 68 -3.98 -11.19 7.92
C ASN A 68 -3.93 -11.90 6.56
N LEU A 69 -2.77 -12.41 6.15
CA LEU A 69 -2.64 -13.24 4.94
C LEU A 69 -3.26 -14.63 5.15
N THR A 70 -3.11 -15.20 6.34
CA THR A 70 -3.53 -16.57 6.67
C THR A 70 -4.90 -16.65 7.34
N LEU A 71 -5.24 -15.65 8.17
CA LEU A 71 -6.52 -15.57 8.86
C LEU A 71 -7.60 -14.98 7.94
N TYR A 72 -8.78 -15.57 7.92
CA TYR A 72 -9.96 -15.06 7.19
C TYR A 72 -9.89 -15.19 5.66
N LYS A 73 -9.52 -16.35 5.15
CA LYS A 73 -9.44 -16.68 3.70
C LYS A 73 -10.69 -16.32 2.87
N ASN A 74 -11.84 -16.10 3.50
CA ASN A 74 -13.14 -15.85 2.84
C ASN A 74 -13.66 -14.43 3.04
N LYS A 75 -12.79 -13.43 3.35
CA LYS A 75 -13.22 -12.04 3.53
C LYS A 75 -12.26 -11.07 2.85
N ARG A 76 -12.82 -10.08 2.18
CA ARG A 76 -12.06 -8.92 1.70
C ARG A 76 -11.58 -8.09 2.88
N LYS A 77 -10.38 -7.58 2.76
CA LYS A 77 -9.77 -6.64 3.70
C LYS A 77 -9.11 -5.51 2.92
N ILE A 78 -8.96 -4.36 3.56
CA ILE A 78 -8.31 -3.18 2.96
C ILE A 78 -7.01 -2.90 3.70
N LEU A 79 -5.92 -2.77 2.95
CA LEU A 79 -4.69 -2.16 3.42
C LEU A 79 -4.57 -0.76 2.81
N LEU A 80 -4.52 0.27 3.65
CA LEU A 80 -4.19 1.60 3.17
C LEU A 80 -2.67 1.76 3.09
N THR A 81 -2.19 2.27 1.97
CA THR A 81 -0.80 2.70 1.81
C THR A 81 -0.75 4.13 1.29
N ILE A 82 0.17 4.92 1.82
CA ILE A 82 0.39 6.31 1.45
C ILE A 82 1.87 6.44 1.09
N ASP A 83 2.16 6.86 -0.14
CA ASP A 83 3.54 7.02 -0.62
C ASP A 83 4.00 8.47 -0.48
N ASP A 84 5.32 8.68 -0.46
CA ASP A 84 6.08 9.94 -0.48
C ASP A 84 6.04 10.79 0.79
N ALA A 85 5.13 10.56 1.71
CA ALA A 85 5.00 11.39 2.93
C ALA A 85 4.80 12.90 2.65
N PHE A 86 3.90 13.25 1.71
CA PHE A 86 3.56 14.65 1.44
C PHE A 86 2.88 15.34 2.63
N SER A 87 3.16 16.64 2.83
CA SER A 87 2.53 17.46 3.88
C SER A 87 1.00 17.45 3.80
N SER A 88 0.44 17.40 2.59
CA SER A 88 -1.01 17.37 2.36
C SER A 88 -1.68 16.13 2.96
N PHE A 89 -0.99 14.99 3.04
CA PHE A 89 -1.47 13.83 3.79
C PHE A 89 -1.57 14.13 5.29
N TYR A 90 -0.51 14.68 5.88
CA TYR A 90 -0.47 15.00 7.29
C TYR A 90 -1.53 16.05 7.69
N GLU A 91 -1.70 17.08 6.87
CA GLU A 91 -2.63 18.17 7.13
C GLU A 91 -4.11 17.77 6.92
N ASN A 92 -4.42 16.98 5.90
CA ASN A 92 -5.79 16.74 5.47
C ASN A 92 -6.34 15.36 5.86
N ALA A 93 -5.58 14.28 5.62
CA ALA A 93 -6.06 12.91 5.83
C ALA A 93 -5.72 12.34 7.21
N TRP A 94 -4.52 12.61 7.72
CA TRP A 94 -4.05 12.10 9.01
C TRP A 94 -5.01 12.41 10.18
N PRO A 95 -5.55 13.63 10.36
CA PRO A 95 -6.49 13.88 11.45
C PRO A 95 -7.72 12.98 11.46
N ILE A 96 -8.19 12.57 10.26
CA ILE A 96 -9.33 11.67 10.13
C ILE A 96 -8.92 10.24 10.48
N LEU A 97 -7.78 9.77 9.92
CA LEU A 97 -7.26 8.42 10.17
C LEU A 97 -6.92 8.24 11.66
N LYS A 98 -6.28 9.23 12.28
CA LYS A 98 -5.94 9.24 13.72
C LYS A 98 -7.18 9.13 14.59
N LYS A 99 -8.18 10.01 14.37
CA LYS A 99 -9.43 10.01 15.13
C LYS A 99 -10.16 8.67 15.06
N ARG A 100 -10.12 8.02 13.90
CA ARG A 100 -10.81 6.74 13.64
C ARG A 100 -9.95 5.52 13.91
N LYS A 101 -8.67 5.70 14.23
CA LYS A 101 -7.66 4.63 14.36
C LYS A 101 -7.63 3.70 13.13
N ILE A 102 -7.73 4.28 11.93
CA ILE A 102 -7.65 3.54 10.68
C ILE A 102 -6.19 3.21 10.39
N PRO A 103 -5.82 1.91 10.30
CA PRO A 103 -4.44 1.51 10.10
C PRO A 103 -3.96 1.74 8.65
N PHE A 104 -2.67 2.05 8.51
CA PHE A 104 -2.04 2.25 7.21
C PHE A 104 -0.51 2.08 7.28
N ILE A 105 0.13 2.00 6.10
CA ILE A 105 1.58 2.13 5.92
C ILE A 105 1.84 3.49 5.29
N LEU A 106 2.77 4.27 5.86
CA LEU A 106 3.33 5.45 5.22
C LEU A 106 4.71 5.09 4.65
N PHE A 107 4.87 5.09 3.33
CA PHE A 107 6.16 4.87 2.67
C PHE A 107 6.92 6.18 2.52
N VAL A 108 8.17 6.21 3.00
CA VAL A 108 8.97 7.43 3.14
C VAL A 108 10.25 7.34 2.32
N SER A 109 10.44 8.29 1.41
CA SER A 109 11.71 8.55 0.74
C SER A 109 12.54 9.50 1.57
N THR A 110 13.68 9.02 2.07
CA THR A 110 14.37 9.70 3.17
C THR A 110 15.06 11.01 2.79
N ARG A 111 15.39 11.21 1.50
CA ARG A 111 15.95 12.48 0.97
C ARG A 111 14.95 13.61 1.02
N GLU A 112 13.66 13.30 0.78
CA GLU A 112 12.61 14.31 0.67
C GLU A 112 12.12 14.81 2.02
N VAL A 113 12.38 14.09 3.11
CA VAL A 113 11.89 14.45 4.45
C VAL A 113 12.36 15.83 4.89
N GLY A 114 11.42 16.72 5.17
CA GLY A 114 11.68 18.10 5.55
C GLY A 114 11.84 19.08 4.39
N SER A 115 11.79 18.58 3.15
CA SER A 115 11.73 19.42 1.95
C SER A 115 10.36 20.10 1.81
N PHE A 116 10.27 21.09 0.92
CA PHE A 116 9.01 21.80 0.67
C PHE A 116 7.91 20.85 0.21
N ASN A 117 6.72 20.91 0.83
CA ASN A 117 5.57 20.03 0.64
C ASN A 117 5.73 18.58 1.14
N TYR A 118 6.79 18.26 1.87
CA TYR A 118 6.96 16.95 2.51
C TYR A 118 6.91 17.06 4.03
N MET A 119 6.52 15.97 4.67
CA MET A 119 6.56 15.85 6.14
C MET A 119 7.99 15.92 6.64
N ASN A 120 8.16 16.46 7.86
CA ASN A 120 9.42 16.37 8.57
C ASN A 120 9.47 15.16 9.51
N TRP A 121 10.66 14.85 10.06
CA TRP A 121 10.84 13.70 10.93
C TRP A 121 10.02 13.76 12.23
N ASN A 122 9.70 14.94 12.74
CA ASN A 122 8.85 15.05 13.94
C ASN A 122 7.41 14.61 13.64
N GLN A 123 6.87 14.99 12.49
CA GLN A 123 5.56 14.54 12.01
C GLN A 123 5.56 13.03 11.76
N ILE A 124 6.58 12.50 11.09
CA ILE A 124 6.70 11.05 10.84
C ILE A 124 6.79 10.27 12.17
N LYS A 125 7.55 10.77 13.15
CA LYS A 125 7.64 10.17 14.49
C LYS A 125 6.33 10.20 15.25
N GLU A 126 5.51 11.24 15.10
CA GLU A 126 4.16 11.26 15.65
C GLU A 126 3.34 10.09 15.15
N LEU A 127 3.36 9.85 13.84
CA LEU A 127 2.65 8.71 13.24
C LEU A 127 3.21 7.36 13.69
N TYR A 128 4.55 7.24 13.71
CA TYR A 128 5.26 6.02 14.10
C TYR A 128 4.89 5.53 15.51
N ASN A 129 4.57 6.47 16.43
CA ASN A 129 4.20 6.15 17.81
C ASN A 129 2.78 5.55 17.94
N GLU A 130 1.96 5.57 16.90
CA GLU A 130 0.64 4.96 16.91
C GLU A 130 0.73 3.44 16.68
N ASP A 131 -0.09 2.67 17.41
CA ASP A 131 -0.08 1.20 17.36
C ASP A 131 -0.70 0.62 16.08
N PHE A 132 -1.38 1.46 15.29
CA PHE A 132 -2.03 1.11 14.03
C PHE A 132 -1.31 1.66 12.79
N VAL A 133 -0.16 2.31 12.94
CA VAL A 133 0.64 2.86 11.84
C VAL A 133 1.97 2.13 11.70
N GLU A 134 2.37 1.83 10.47
CA GLU A 134 3.72 1.39 10.12
C GLU A 134 4.36 2.41 9.18
N ILE A 135 5.66 2.68 9.38
CA ILE A 135 6.44 3.50 8.46
C ILE A 135 7.25 2.57 7.57
N GLY A 136 6.92 2.54 6.29
CA GLY A 136 7.59 1.75 5.25
C GLY A 136 8.71 2.55 4.58
N ASN A 137 9.65 1.85 3.98
CA ASN A 137 10.76 2.43 3.26
C ASN A 137 10.40 2.63 1.78
N HIS A 138 10.76 3.79 1.19
CA HIS A 138 10.50 4.15 -0.21
C HIS A 138 11.79 4.65 -0.91
N SER A 139 12.93 3.99 -0.64
CA SER A 139 14.27 4.39 -1.07
C SER A 139 14.82 5.65 -0.34
N HIS A 140 16.03 6.04 -0.69
CA HIS A 140 16.57 7.33 -0.28
C HIS A 140 16.21 8.42 -1.27
N SER A 141 16.56 8.23 -2.53
CA SER A 141 16.51 9.28 -3.56
C SER A 141 15.15 9.47 -4.22
N HIS A 142 14.28 8.44 -4.20
CA HIS A 142 13.07 8.37 -5.04
C HIS A 142 13.37 8.51 -6.54
N GLU A 143 14.56 8.11 -6.98
CA GLU A 143 14.90 8.08 -8.40
C GLU A 143 14.33 6.82 -9.08
N TYR A 144 14.37 6.77 -10.41
CA TYR A 144 13.94 5.60 -11.20
C TYR A 144 15.01 4.51 -11.14
N LEU A 145 15.04 3.78 -10.02
CA LEU A 145 16.14 2.87 -9.68
C LEU A 145 16.14 1.56 -10.48
N VAL A 146 15.03 1.19 -11.15
CA VAL A 146 14.90 -0.13 -11.79
C VAL A 146 15.91 -0.39 -12.90
N ASP A 147 16.39 0.66 -13.56
CA ASP A 147 17.37 0.60 -14.66
C ASP A 147 18.79 0.97 -14.20
N GLU A 148 19.00 1.24 -12.90
CA GLU A 148 20.30 1.61 -12.37
C GLU A 148 21.19 0.38 -12.13
N ASP A 149 22.51 0.62 -12.02
CA ASP A 149 23.47 -0.40 -11.62
C ASP A 149 23.11 -0.98 -10.25
N PRO A 150 23.15 -2.31 -10.06
CA PRO A 150 22.82 -2.99 -8.81
C PRO A 150 23.56 -2.43 -7.58
N PHE A 151 24.80 -1.99 -7.77
CA PHE A 151 25.56 -1.34 -6.70
C PHE A 151 24.93 0.00 -6.29
N LEU A 152 24.49 0.82 -7.25
CA LEU A 152 23.82 2.10 -6.97
C LEU A 152 22.46 1.89 -6.31
N ILE A 153 21.66 0.92 -6.77
CA ILE A 153 20.41 0.52 -6.13
C ILE A 153 20.68 0.17 -4.65
N LYS A 154 21.63 -0.73 -4.42
CA LYS A 154 21.99 -1.17 -3.07
C LYS A 154 22.46 -0.02 -2.20
N GLN A 155 23.26 0.89 -2.75
CA GLN A 155 23.79 2.07 -2.03
C GLN A 155 22.64 3.00 -1.61
N ASP A 156 21.71 3.31 -2.51
CA ASP A 156 20.55 4.15 -2.23
C ASP A 156 19.69 3.56 -1.10
N ILE A 157 19.33 2.29 -1.22
CA ILE A 157 18.48 1.62 -0.22
C ILE A 157 19.22 1.49 1.12
N THR A 158 20.53 1.20 1.13
CA THR A 158 21.32 1.14 2.36
C THR A 158 21.34 2.50 3.07
N THR A 159 21.51 3.59 2.32
CA THR A 159 21.43 4.96 2.86
C THR A 159 20.09 5.22 3.54
N SER A 160 18.97 4.81 2.91
CA SER A 160 17.65 4.97 3.52
C SER A 160 17.52 4.14 4.81
N ILE A 161 18.02 2.90 4.84
CA ILE A 161 18.00 2.03 6.03
C ILE A 161 18.77 2.67 7.18
N GLU A 162 19.94 3.23 6.92
CA GLU A 162 20.75 3.93 7.94
C GLU A 162 20.01 5.12 8.54
N ILE A 163 19.33 5.90 7.69
CA ILE A 163 18.52 7.04 8.15
C ILE A 163 17.31 6.56 8.98
N PHE A 164 16.60 5.49 8.55
CA PHE A 164 15.52 4.89 9.33
C PHE A 164 16.01 4.43 10.71
N ASN A 165 17.13 3.70 10.76
CA ASN A 165 17.72 3.27 12.03
C ASN A 165 18.06 4.45 12.94
N LYS A 166 18.65 5.52 12.38
CA LYS A 166 18.96 6.75 13.13
C LYS A 166 17.74 7.48 13.64
N GLN A 167 16.67 7.56 12.84
CA GLN A 167 15.50 8.37 13.16
C GLN A 167 14.42 7.61 13.94
N LEU A 168 14.21 6.32 13.65
CA LEU A 168 13.14 5.49 14.19
C LEU A 168 13.63 4.32 15.05
N GLY A 169 14.96 4.12 15.14
CA GLY A 169 15.57 3.04 15.92
C GLY A 169 15.58 1.67 15.21
N LYS A 170 14.94 1.54 14.06
CA LYS A 170 14.90 0.33 13.24
C LYS A 170 14.54 0.64 11.79
N ASN A 171 14.89 -0.25 10.86
CA ASN A 171 14.34 -0.25 9.51
C ASN A 171 12.95 -0.91 9.52
N SER A 172 12.17 -0.68 8.47
CA SER A 172 10.89 -1.33 8.20
C SER A 172 11.09 -2.68 7.52
N TYR A 173 10.13 -3.60 7.69
CA TYR A 173 10.01 -4.81 6.87
C TYR A 173 9.30 -4.56 5.54
N PHE A 174 8.68 -3.38 5.37
CA PHE A 174 7.91 -2.99 4.20
C PHE A 174 8.71 -2.05 3.32
N PHE A 175 8.72 -2.34 2.02
CA PHE A 175 9.28 -1.50 0.98
C PHE A 175 8.24 -1.17 -0.08
N SER A 176 8.28 0.03 -0.65
CA SER A 176 7.55 0.39 -1.86
C SER A 176 8.56 0.79 -2.93
N TYR A 177 8.47 0.17 -4.11
CA TYR A 177 9.34 0.55 -5.23
C TYR A 177 8.98 1.95 -5.72
N PRO A 178 9.96 2.87 -5.88
CA PRO A 178 9.72 4.15 -6.55
C PRO A 178 9.08 3.94 -7.92
N PHE A 179 8.05 4.72 -8.24
CA PHE A 179 7.23 4.58 -9.45
C PHE A 179 6.50 3.23 -9.58
N GLY A 180 6.62 2.34 -8.60
CA GLY A 180 6.05 0.99 -8.64
C GLY A 180 6.78 0.01 -9.55
N GLU A 181 7.93 0.40 -10.10
CA GLU A 181 8.71 -0.38 -11.06
C GLU A 181 9.81 -1.19 -10.36
N TYR A 182 9.99 -2.45 -10.80
CA TYR A 182 10.97 -3.37 -10.24
C TYR A 182 11.44 -4.40 -11.27
N SER A 183 12.66 -4.90 -11.07
CA SER A 183 13.23 -6.04 -11.76
C SER A 183 13.44 -7.20 -10.80
N LEU A 184 13.72 -8.40 -11.31
CA LEU A 184 14.07 -9.56 -10.47
C LEU A 184 15.34 -9.27 -9.65
N GLU A 185 16.29 -8.58 -10.23
CA GLU A 185 17.53 -8.18 -9.54
C GLU A 185 17.26 -7.19 -8.42
N PHE A 186 16.39 -6.18 -8.64
CA PHE A 186 15.98 -5.25 -7.61
C PHE A 186 15.24 -5.97 -6.46
N GLN A 187 14.36 -6.94 -6.77
CA GLN A 187 13.70 -7.76 -5.75
C GLN A 187 14.72 -8.50 -4.87
N GLU A 188 15.74 -9.14 -5.48
CA GLU A 188 16.79 -9.85 -4.73
C GLU A 188 17.62 -8.89 -3.86
N ILE A 189 17.91 -7.67 -4.33
CA ILE A 189 18.58 -6.65 -3.51
C ILE A 189 17.74 -6.31 -2.28
N ILE A 190 16.43 -6.02 -2.45
CA ILE A 190 15.51 -5.69 -1.35
C ILE A 190 15.42 -6.84 -0.34
N LYS A 191 15.30 -8.06 -0.82
CA LYS A 191 15.27 -9.27 0.00
C LYS A 191 16.56 -9.44 0.82
N ASN A 192 17.71 -9.30 0.18
CA ASN A 192 19.03 -9.43 0.82
C ASN A 192 19.32 -8.30 1.82
N LEU A 193 18.65 -7.15 1.71
CA LEU A 193 18.71 -6.05 2.67
C LEU A 193 17.74 -6.21 3.84
N GLY A 194 17.00 -7.34 3.91
CA GLY A 194 16.19 -7.74 5.06
C GLY A 194 14.75 -7.26 5.04
N PHE A 195 14.25 -6.71 3.93
CA PHE A 195 12.83 -6.47 3.77
C PHE A 195 12.07 -7.80 3.63
N LYS A 196 10.81 -7.82 4.04
CA LYS A 196 9.93 -9.00 3.94
C LYS A 196 8.85 -8.83 2.90
N TYR A 197 8.44 -7.59 2.65
CA TYR A 197 7.32 -7.24 1.77
C TYR A 197 7.68 -6.04 0.92
N ALA A 198 7.47 -6.15 -0.39
CA ALA A 198 7.69 -5.04 -1.30
C ALA A 198 6.49 -4.86 -2.24
N PHE A 199 6.09 -3.61 -2.46
CA PHE A 199 4.88 -3.23 -3.18
C PHE A 199 5.24 -2.56 -4.50
N GLY A 200 4.62 -3.08 -5.58
CA GLY A 200 4.59 -2.44 -6.90
C GLY A 200 3.36 -1.56 -7.10
N GLN A 201 3.01 -1.32 -8.38
CA GLN A 201 1.86 -0.49 -8.77
C GLN A 201 0.84 -1.26 -9.61
N HIS A 202 1.09 -2.52 -9.95
CA HIS A 202 0.11 -3.33 -10.69
C HIS A 202 -1.10 -3.67 -9.80
N SER A 203 -2.29 -3.69 -10.41
CA SER A 203 -3.53 -3.99 -9.70
C SER A 203 -3.69 -5.48 -9.44
N GLY A 204 -4.19 -5.83 -8.25
CA GLY A 204 -4.44 -7.22 -7.87
C GLY A 204 -4.82 -7.32 -6.39
N VAL A 205 -5.20 -8.52 -5.98
CA VAL A 205 -5.51 -8.86 -4.59
C VAL A 205 -4.31 -9.60 -3.99
N ILE A 206 -3.95 -9.26 -2.77
CA ILE A 206 -2.86 -9.90 -2.02
C ILE A 206 -3.45 -11.09 -1.26
N ASP A 207 -2.86 -12.26 -1.49
CA ASP A 207 -3.11 -13.49 -0.76
C ASP A 207 -1.80 -14.24 -0.51
N GLU A 208 -1.86 -15.38 0.16
CA GLU A 208 -0.70 -16.21 0.51
C GLU A 208 0.07 -16.80 -0.69
N THR A 209 -0.50 -16.74 -1.90
CA THR A 209 0.12 -17.29 -3.11
C THR A 209 0.99 -16.29 -3.85
N LYS A 210 0.97 -15.01 -3.44
CA LYS A 210 1.71 -13.93 -4.10
C LYS A 210 3.19 -13.98 -3.75
N ASN A 211 4.00 -13.53 -4.70
CA ASN A 211 5.38 -13.18 -4.40
C ASN A 211 5.37 -11.94 -3.50
N PHE A 212 5.93 -12.03 -2.30
CA PHE A 212 5.92 -10.95 -1.32
C PHE A 212 6.84 -9.77 -1.68
N PHE A 213 7.62 -9.91 -2.75
CA PHE A 213 8.46 -8.83 -3.29
C PHE A 213 7.86 -8.14 -4.53
N GLU A 214 6.58 -8.41 -4.84
CA GLU A 214 5.83 -7.78 -5.94
C GLU A 214 4.35 -7.62 -5.58
N LEU A 215 4.04 -7.21 -4.37
CA LEU A 215 2.67 -7.09 -3.89
C LEU A 215 1.89 -6.03 -4.69
N PRO A 216 0.69 -6.36 -5.19
CA PRO A 216 -0.12 -5.47 -6.00
C PRO A 216 -0.77 -4.36 -5.17
N ARG A 217 -1.02 -3.21 -5.81
CA ARG A 217 -1.77 -2.10 -5.24
C ARG A 217 -2.70 -1.46 -6.27
N PHE A 218 -3.83 -0.95 -5.82
CA PHE A 218 -4.72 -0.15 -6.65
C PHE A 218 -4.39 1.34 -6.45
N PRO A 219 -3.93 2.05 -7.50
CA PRO A 219 -3.66 3.49 -7.42
C PRO A 219 -4.97 4.25 -7.24
N ILE A 220 -5.00 5.16 -6.28
CA ILE A 220 -6.13 6.02 -5.96
C ILE A 220 -5.71 7.48 -6.18
N ASN A 221 -6.25 8.07 -7.24
CA ASN A 221 -6.02 9.47 -7.62
C ASN A 221 -7.28 10.07 -8.22
N GLU A 222 -7.27 11.27 -8.76
CA GLU A 222 -8.47 11.91 -9.33
C GLU A 222 -9.08 11.14 -10.50
N LYS A 223 -8.27 10.38 -11.26
CA LYS A 223 -8.75 9.53 -12.36
C LYS A 223 -9.25 8.18 -11.88
N TYR A 224 -8.51 7.55 -10.95
CA TYR A 224 -8.76 6.18 -10.50
C TYR A 224 -9.43 6.09 -9.13
N GLY A 225 -9.59 7.21 -8.43
CA GLY A 225 -10.30 7.33 -7.16
C GLY A 225 -11.75 7.79 -7.29
N ASP A 226 -12.30 7.81 -8.50
CA ASP A 226 -13.74 8.10 -8.71
C ASP A 226 -14.61 7.17 -7.85
N VAL A 227 -15.59 7.77 -7.21
CA VAL A 227 -16.43 7.10 -6.20
C VAL A 227 -17.17 5.89 -6.79
N LYS A 228 -17.68 5.98 -8.04
CA LYS A 228 -18.40 4.88 -8.68
C LYS A 228 -17.48 3.70 -8.97
N ARG A 229 -16.27 3.97 -9.48
CA ARG A 229 -15.26 2.95 -9.71
C ARG A 229 -14.81 2.32 -8.39
N PHE A 230 -14.64 3.12 -7.35
CA PHE A 230 -14.28 2.65 -6.01
C PHE A 230 -15.37 1.73 -5.42
N GLU A 231 -16.65 2.07 -5.59
CA GLU A 231 -17.77 1.19 -5.20
C GLU A 231 -17.72 -0.16 -5.91
N THR A 232 -17.36 -0.16 -7.21
CA THR A 232 -17.21 -1.41 -7.97
C THR A 232 -16.05 -2.25 -7.45
N LEU A 233 -14.94 -1.63 -7.05
CA LEU A 233 -13.78 -2.32 -6.47
C LEU A 233 -14.12 -2.95 -5.10
N MET A 234 -15.03 -2.33 -4.34
CA MET A 234 -15.40 -2.80 -2.99
C MET A 234 -16.48 -3.91 -3.00
N LYS A 235 -17.20 -4.09 -4.10
CA LYS A 235 -18.20 -5.16 -4.29
C LYS A 235 -17.59 -6.45 -4.82
#